data_4b8622a8b340e6affda115a676d92ec0
#
_entry.id   4b8622a8b340e6affda115a676d92ec0
#
_cell.length_a   1.000
_cell.length_b   1.000
_cell.length_c   1.000
_cell.angle_alpha   90.00
_cell.angle_beta   90.00
_cell.angle_gamma   90.00
#
_symmetry.space_group_name_H-M   'P 1'
#
loop_
_entity.id
_entity.type
_entity.pdbx_description
1 polymer ?
#
loop_
_entity_poly.entity_id
_entity_poly.type
_entity_poly.pdbx_seq_one_letter_code
_entity_poly.pdbx_strand_id
1 'polypeptide(L)'
;MTLCDETKSIPISKAMIWQAYKRVRANKGSAGIDLVSIEQFDTDLSGNLYKLWNRMASGSYFPPPVKEVEIPKKDGKVRKLGIPTVSDRIGQMVVKMFLEPRLEKNFSQNSFGYRPKKSAHQALEQVRKNCWKTDWVIDLDIKGFFDNIDHHKLMLAVERHVPENWVKLYIARWLACPVMTKSGKLLVKQGKGTPQGGVISPLLSNLFLHYGFDRWLEQTDRTVSYTRYADDVIVNCKS
;
A
#
# COMPACT_ATOMS: atom_id res chain seq x y z
N MET A 1 -16.27 -12.20 -29.79
CA MET A 1 -17.40 -11.37 -29.39
C MET A 1 -16.91 -10.39 -28.35
N THR A 2 -16.43 -9.23 -28.79
CA THR A 2 -15.93 -8.12 -27.94
C THR A 2 -17.16 -7.44 -27.33
N LEU A 3 -17.48 -7.81 -26.09
CA LEU A 3 -18.52 -7.11 -25.34
C LEU A 3 -18.01 -5.69 -25.05
N CYS A 4 -18.68 -4.71 -25.62
CA CYS A 4 -18.45 -3.28 -25.39
C CYS A 4 -18.40 -2.96 -23.88
N ASP A 5 -17.23 -2.64 -23.38
CA ASP A 5 -17.02 -2.04 -22.04
C ASP A 5 -17.34 -0.51 -22.05
N GLU A 6 -17.90 0.01 -23.14
CA GLU A 6 -18.01 1.45 -23.45
C GLU A 6 -19.05 2.24 -22.64
N THR A 7 -19.78 1.59 -21.71
CA THR A 7 -20.86 2.27 -20.97
C THR A 7 -20.48 2.70 -19.54
N LYS A 8 -19.27 2.46 -19.08
CA LYS A 8 -18.85 2.78 -17.71
C LYS A 8 -17.92 4.00 -17.68
N SER A 9 -18.15 4.89 -16.71
CA SER A 9 -17.42 6.17 -16.58
C SER A 9 -15.96 5.99 -16.16
N ILE A 10 -15.60 4.85 -15.56
CA ILE A 10 -14.25 4.53 -15.11
C ILE A 10 -13.67 3.38 -15.94
N PRO A 11 -12.44 3.51 -16.49
CA PRO A 11 -11.85 2.52 -17.39
C PRO A 11 -11.27 1.31 -16.63
N ILE A 12 -12.08 0.66 -15.79
CA ILE A 12 -11.76 -0.59 -15.12
C ILE A 12 -12.45 -1.73 -15.86
N SER A 13 -11.64 -2.56 -16.53
CA SER A 13 -12.16 -3.71 -17.27
C SER A 13 -12.37 -4.94 -16.36
N LYS A 14 -13.24 -5.86 -16.81
CA LYS A 14 -13.41 -7.16 -16.15
C LYS A 14 -12.10 -7.96 -16.09
N ALA A 15 -11.25 -7.82 -17.11
CA ALA A 15 -9.94 -8.45 -17.15
C ALA A 15 -9.01 -7.93 -16.02
N MET A 16 -9.04 -6.64 -15.70
CA MET A 16 -8.28 -6.08 -14.58
C MET A 16 -8.72 -6.67 -13.24
N ILE A 17 -10.04 -6.77 -13.01
CA ILE A 17 -10.59 -7.40 -11.80
C ILE A 17 -10.17 -8.86 -11.70
N TRP A 18 -10.23 -9.61 -12.79
CA TRP A 18 -9.79 -11.01 -12.83
C TRP A 18 -8.30 -11.18 -12.51
N GLN A 19 -7.43 -10.34 -13.08
CA GLN A 19 -6.00 -10.36 -12.78
C GLN A 19 -5.72 -10.00 -11.32
N ALA A 20 -6.41 -9.00 -10.79
CA ALA A 20 -6.31 -8.59 -9.40
C ALA A 20 -6.75 -9.72 -8.44
N TYR A 21 -7.88 -10.38 -8.74
CA TYR A 21 -8.34 -11.54 -7.99
C TYR A 21 -7.30 -12.66 -7.94
N LYS A 22 -6.71 -13.04 -9.08
CA LYS A 22 -5.67 -14.08 -9.12
C LYS A 22 -4.49 -13.76 -8.18
N ARG A 23 -4.06 -12.51 -8.13
CA ARG A 23 -2.98 -12.07 -7.22
C ARG A 23 -3.41 -12.11 -5.75
N VAL A 24 -4.62 -11.67 -5.44
CA VAL A 24 -5.16 -11.73 -4.06
C VAL A 24 -5.31 -13.17 -3.60
N ARG A 25 -5.84 -14.06 -4.45
CA ARG A 25 -5.97 -15.49 -4.16
C ARG A 25 -4.63 -16.16 -3.89
N ALA A 26 -3.61 -15.87 -4.70
CA ALA A 26 -2.26 -16.41 -4.53
C ALA A 26 -1.61 -16.00 -3.20
N ASN A 27 -1.88 -14.76 -2.74
CA ASN A 27 -1.37 -14.26 -1.46
C ASN A 27 -2.13 -14.79 -0.24
N LYS A 28 -3.26 -15.50 -0.43
CA LYS A 28 -4.12 -16.01 0.65
C LYS A 28 -4.57 -14.87 1.58
N GLY A 29 -4.75 -15.15 2.85
CA GLY A 29 -5.08 -14.16 3.90
C GLY A 29 -6.46 -14.39 4.50
N SER A 30 -6.64 -13.85 5.70
CA SER A 30 -7.84 -14.03 6.51
C SER A 30 -9.05 -13.27 5.99
N ALA A 31 -10.24 -13.65 6.42
CA ALA A 31 -11.49 -12.94 6.15
C ALA A 31 -11.49 -11.54 6.79
N GLY A 32 -12.13 -10.58 6.11
CA GLY A 32 -12.36 -9.23 6.61
C GLY A 32 -13.47 -9.15 7.64
N ILE A 33 -14.12 -7.97 7.71
CA ILE A 33 -15.23 -7.73 8.63
C ILE A 33 -16.51 -8.51 8.26
N ASP A 34 -16.66 -8.82 6.97
CA ASP A 34 -17.77 -9.63 6.41
C ASP A 34 -17.64 -11.12 6.72
N LEU A 35 -16.54 -11.54 7.32
CA LEU A 35 -16.21 -12.94 7.65
C LEU A 35 -16.12 -13.85 6.40
N VAL A 36 -16.12 -13.29 5.19
CA VAL A 36 -16.04 -14.07 3.95
C VAL A 36 -14.58 -14.43 3.68
N SER A 37 -14.27 -15.73 3.69
CA SER A 37 -12.96 -16.24 3.29
C SER A 37 -12.80 -16.23 1.76
N ILE A 38 -11.58 -16.48 1.26
CA ILE A 38 -11.34 -16.60 -0.19
C ILE A 38 -12.13 -17.79 -0.76
N GLU A 39 -12.19 -18.92 -0.05
CA GLU A 39 -12.92 -20.11 -0.45
C GLU A 39 -14.43 -19.83 -0.54
N GLN A 40 -14.98 -19.12 0.45
CA GLN A 40 -16.39 -18.69 0.41
C GLN A 40 -16.65 -17.67 -0.69
N PHE A 41 -15.71 -16.76 -0.97
CA PHE A 41 -15.81 -15.84 -2.10
C PHE A 41 -15.81 -16.60 -3.46
N ASP A 42 -15.07 -17.69 -3.55
CA ASP A 42 -14.95 -18.52 -4.74
C ASP A 42 -16.23 -19.33 -5.03
N THR A 43 -17.15 -19.54 -4.06
CA THR A 43 -18.41 -20.28 -4.28
C THR A 43 -19.36 -19.59 -5.29
N ASP A 44 -19.36 -18.24 -5.34
CA ASP A 44 -20.04 -17.44 -6.38
C ASP A 44 -19.04 -16.46 -7.03
N LEU A 45 -17.93 -17.01 -7.51
CA LEU A 45 -16.83 -16.21 -8.04
C LEU A 45 -17.27 -15.25 -9.13
N SER A 46 -18.04 -15.74 -10.09
CA SER A 46 -18.53 -14.95 -11.25
C SER A 46 -19.40 -13.78 -10.79
N GLY A 47 -20.39 -14.05 -9.94
CA GLY A 47 -21.28 -13.04 -9.39
C GLY A 47 -20.55 -12.02 -8.53
N ASN A 48 -19.64 -12.45 -7.67
CA ASN A 48 -18.87 -11.58 -6.79
C ASN A 48 -17.92 -10.64 -7.57
N LEU A 49 -17.21 -11.18 -8.58
CA LEU A 49 -16.34 -10.35 -9.43
C LEU A 49 -17.15 -9.39 -10.30
N TYR A 50 -18.31 -9.82 -10.82
CA TYR A 50 -19.18 -8.94 -11.59
C TYR A 50 -19.73 -7.78 -10.73
N LYS A 51 -20.21 -8.06 -9.51
CA LYS A 51 -20.68 -7.05 -8.55
C LYS A 51 -19.58 -6.03 -8.25
N LEU A 52 -18.35 -6.51 -7.97
CA LEU A 52 -17.21 -5.65 -7.69
C LEU A 52 -16.84 -4.78 -8.90
N TRP A 53 -16.71 -5.40 -10.09
CA TRP A 53 -16.43 -4.68 -11.33
C TRP A 53 -17.46 -3.58 -11.59
N ASN A 54 -18.74 -3.93 -11.52
CA ASN A 54 -19.84 -3.00 -11.80
C ASN A 54 -19.78 -1.77 -10.89
N ARG A 55 -19.56 -1.98 -9.59
CA ARG A 55 -19.46 -0.89 -8.59
C ARG A 55 -18.18 -0.06 -8.77
N MET A 56 -17.05 -0.68 -9.07
CA MET A 56 -15.81 0.05 -9.32
C MET A 56 -15.84 0.81 -10.63
N ALA A 57 -16.32 0.22 -11.71
CA ALA A 57 -16.39 0.85 -13.03
C ALA A 57 -17.42 1.99 -13.09
N SER A 58 -18.44 1.98 -12.23
CA SER A 58 -19.41 3.09 -12.09
C SER A 58 -19.01 4.14 -11.04
N GLY A 59 -17.92 3.96 -10.32
CA GLY A 59 -17.53 4.86 -9.23
C GLY A 59 -18.36 4.72 -7.95
N SER A 60 -19.27 3.74 -7.86
CA SER A 60 -20.15 3.54 -6.70
C SER A 60 -19.59 2.58 -5.64
N TYR A 61 -18.35 2.11 -5.80
CA TYR A 61 -17.72 1.25 -4.81
C TYR A 61 -17.23 2.07 -3.60
N PHE A 62 -17.72 1.72 -2.42
CA PHE A 62 -17.24 2.22 -1.14
C PHE A 62 -16.65 1.05 -0.35
N PRO A 63 -15.42 1.18 0.19
CA PRO A 63 -14.81 0.13 0.98
C PRO A 63 -15.56 -0.05 2.31
N PRO A 64 -15.84 -1.30 2.71
CA PRO A 64 -16.36 -1.57 4.05
C PRO A 64 -15.28 -1.30 5.10
N PRO A 65 -15.65 -1.13 6.39
CA PRO A 65 -14.68 -0.94 7.46
C PRO A 65 -13.62 -2.05 7.49
N VAL A 66 -12.38 -1.68 7.82
CA VAL A 66 -11.27 -2.62 7.95
C VAL A 66 -11.37 -3.31 9.32
N LYS A 67 -11.24 -4.64 9.37
CA LYS A 67 -11.25 -5.41 10.63
C LYS A 67 -9.90 -5.29 11.33
N GLU A 68 -9.88 -4.75 12.56
CA GLU A 68 -8.66 -4.72 13.40
C GLU A 68 -8.35 -6.12 13.96
N VAL A 69 -7.11 -6.54 13.83
CA VAL A 69 -6.56 -7.75 14.46
C VAL A 69 -5.26 -7.41 15.16
N GLU A 70 -5.12 -7.87 16.38
CA GLU A 70 -3.94 -7.66 17.21
C GLU A 70 -2.98 -8.85 17.07
N ILE A 71 -1.71 -8.55 16.75
CA ILE A 71 -0.63 -9.54 16.67
C ILE A 71 0.40 -9.21 17.75
N PRO A 72 0.73 -10.15 18.66
CA PRO A 72 1.76 -9.94 19.67
C PRO A 72 3.13 -9.78 19.01
N LYS A 73 3.90 -8.80 19.46
CA LYS A 73 5.31 -8.63 19.12
C LYS A 73 6.20 -9.40 20.11
N LYS A 74 7.45 -9.65 19.71
CA LYS A 74 8.45 -10.31 20.58
C LYS A 74 8.78 -9.54 21.86
N ASP A 75 8.61 -8.23 21.85
CA ASP A 75 8.84 -7.31 22.98
C ASP A 75 7.62 -7.15 23.90
N GLY A 76 6.61 -8.00 23.78
CA GLY A 76 5.37 -7.95 24.57
C GLY A 76 4.37 -6.88 24.14
N LYS A 77 4.73 -6.02 23.18
CA LYS A 77 3.80 -5.04 22.60
C LYS A 77 2.87 -5.70 21.57
N VAL A 78 1.82 -5.00 21.21
CA VAL A 78 0.83 -5.44 20.24
C VAL A 78 0.97 -4.63 18.96
N ARG A 79 0.98 -5.31 17.82
CA ARG A 79 0.85 -4.69 16.50
C ARG A 79 -0.59 -4.82 16.01
N LYS A 80 -1.22 -3.70 15.69
CA LYS A 80 -2.57 -3.67 15.13
C LYS A 80 -2.51 -3.78 13.60
N LEU A 81 -3.13 -4.83 13.06
CA LEU A 81 -3.30 -4.98 11.62
C LEU A 81 -4.75 -4.72 11.23
N GLY A 82 -4.93 -4.07 10.08
CA GLY A 82 -6.24 -3.89 9.48
C GLY A 82 -6.43 -4.87 8.33
N ILE A 83 -7.42 -5.75 8.41
CA ILE A 83 -7.73 -6.74 7.38
C ILE A 83 -8.92 -6.27 6.55
N PRO A 84 -8.72 -5.86 5.28
CA PRO A 84 -9.81 -5.55 4.36
C PRO A 84 -10.54 -6.82 3.92
N THR A 85 -11.79 -6.68 3.47
CA THR A 85 -12.54 -7.79 2.85
C THR A 85 -11.87 -8.32 1.59
N VAL A 86 -12.24 -9.50 1.14
CA VAL A 86 -11.71 -10.08 -0.12
C VAL A 86 -11.99 -9.14 -1.30
N SER A 87 -13.23 -8.65 -1.42
CA SER A 87 -13.62 -7.68 -2.45
C SER A 87 -12.75 -6.42 -2.41
N ASP A 88 -12.51 -5.89 -1.22
CA ASP A 88 -11.71 -4.66 -1.07
C ASP A 88 -10.24 -4.89 -1.39
N ARG A 89 -9.68 -6.05 -1.01
CA ARG A 89 -8.31 -6.43 -1.42
C ARG A 89 -8.18 -6.52 -2.94
N ILE A 90 -9.19 -7.03 -3.64
CA ILE A 90 -9.20 -7.08 -5.10
C ILE A 90 -9.27 -5.66 -5.68
N GLY A 91 -10.15 -4.81 -5.16
CA GLY A 91 -10.24 -3.41 -5.57
C GLY A 91 -8.93 -2.65 -5.38
N GLN A 92 -8.31 -2.77 -4.22
CA GLN A 92 -6.98 -2.19 -3.94
C GLN A 92 -5.91 -2.73 -4.89
N MET A 93 -5.95 -4.03 -5.21
CA MET A 93 -5.01 -4.64 -6.14
C MET A 93 -5.17 -4.11 -7.56
N VAL A 94 -6.39 -3.82 -8.04
CA VAL A 94 -6.63 -3.16 -9.34
C VAL A 94 -5.90 -1.83 -9.41
N VAL A 95 -6.09 -0.97 -8.41
CA VAL A 95 -5.45 0.35 -8.36
C VAL A 95 -3.94 0.20 -8.19
N LYS A 96 -3.47 -0.72 -7.36
CA LYS A 96 -2.04 -1.00 -7.22
C LYS A 96 -1.40 -1.42 -8.54
N MET A 97 -1.99 -2.35 -9.27
CA MET A 97 -1.49 -2.83 -10.58
C MET A 97 -1.40 -1.70 -11.61
N PHE A 98 -2.30 -0.72 -11.54
CA PHE A 98 -2.28 0.45 -12.41
C PHE A 98 -1.16 1.44 -12.03
N LEU A 99 -0.96 1.67 -10.72
CA LEU A 99 -0.03 2.66 -10.17
C LEU A 99 1.41 2.19 -10.14
N GLU A 100 1.65 0.96 -9.68
CA GLU A 100 2.98 0.45 -9.36
C GLU A 100 3.98 0.60 -10.52
N PRO A 101 3.67 0.27 -11.79
CA PRO A 101 4.60 0.45 -12.91
C PRO A 101 4.96 1.92 -13.20
N ARG A 102 4.07 2.86 -12.84
CA ARG A 102 4.27 4.29 -13.03
C ARG A 102 5.15 4.88 -11.93
N LEU A 103 4.89 4.50 -10.68
CA LEU A 103 5.62 4.99 -9.53
C LEU A 103 7.01 4.39 -9.42
N GLU A 104 7.18 3.11 -9.78
CA GLU A 104 8.43 2.37 -9.69
C GLU A 104 9.60 3.04 -10.43
N LYS A 105 9.30 3.74 -11.53
CA LYS A 105 10.28 4.47 -12.33
C LYS A 105 10.87 5.69 -11.60
N ASN A 106 10.18 6.20 -10.59
CA ASN A 106 10.57 7.41 -9.88
C ASN A 106 11.26 7.11 -8.55
N PHE A 107 11.04 5.92 -7.98
CA PHE A 107 11.59 5.59 -6.67
C PHE A 107 13.12 5.51 -6.67
N SER A 108 13.73 6.00 -5.59
CA SER A 108 15.16 5.92 -5.38
C SER A 108 15.69 4.50 -5.51
N GLN A 109 16.89 4.33 -6.07
CA GLN A 109 17.57 3.04 -6.14
C GLN A 109 17.95 2.52 -4.75
N ASN A 110 18.07 3.41 -3.76
CA ASN A 110 18.40 3.11 -2.37
C ASN A 110 17.19 2.65 -1.53
N SER A 111 15.98 2.63 -2.12
CA SER A 111 14.75 2.12 -1.50
C SER A 111 14.49 0.69 -1.96
N PHE A 112 14.27 -0.25 -1.02
CA PHE A 112 14.15 -1.69 -1.29
C PHE A 112 12.83 -2.31 -0.83
N GLY A 113 12.27 -1.89 0.32
CA GLY A 113 11.08 -2.50 0.90
C GLY A 113 9.84 -2.37 0.01
N TYR A 114 9.03 -3.44 -0.05
CA TYR A 114 7.74 -3.50 -0.77
C TYR A 114 7.82 -3.21 -2.28
N ARG A 115 8.98 -3.29 -2.90
CA ARG A 115 9.18 -3.01 -4.32
C ARG A 115 9.35 -4.29 -5.14
N PRO A 116 8.82 -4.33 -6.38
CA PRO A 116 9.03 -5.46 -7.26
C PRO A 116 10.53 -5.62 -7.59
N LYS A 117 10.99 -6.89 -7.62
CA LYS A 117 12.39 -7.26 -7.91
C LYS A 117 13.44 -6.73 -6.91
N LYS A 118 13.01 -6.17 -5.78
CA LYS A 118 13.88 -5.78 -4.67
C LYS A 118 13.66 -6.73 -3.48
N SER A 119 14.71 -6.95 -2.68
CA SER A 119 14.66 -7.85 -1.53
C SER A 119 15.43 -7.31 -0.33
N ALA A 120 15.17 -7.86 0.87
CA ALA A 120 15.92 -7.52 2.07
C ALA A 120 17.41 -7.86 1.94
N HIS A 121 17.76 -8.99 1.28
CA HIS A 121 19.15 -9.35 1.04
C HIS A 121 19.89 -8.33 0.17
N GLN A 122 19.24 -7.77 -0.84
CA GLN A 122 19.83 -6.70 -1.65
C GLN A 122 20.03 -5.42 -0.84
N ALA A 123 19.10 -5.09 0.08
CA ALA A 123 19.26 -3.96 0.99
C ALA A 123 20.46 -4.16 1.92
N LEU A 124 20.58 -5.34 2.55
CA LEU A 124 21.73 -5.68 3.40
C LEU A 124 23.06 -5.65 2.66
N GLU A 125 23.09 -6.14 1.42
CA GLU A 125 24.28 -6.06 0.57
C GLU A 125 24.68 -4.61 0.26
N GLN A 126 23.69 -3.75 0.04
CA GLN A 126 23.95 -2.31 -0.16
C GLN A 126 24.48 -1.65 1.11
N VAL A 127 23.89 -1.94 2.28
CA VAL A 127 24.40 -1.47 3.58
C VAL A 127 25.84 -1.91 3.77
N ARG A 128 26.15 -3.20 3.56
CA ARG A 128 27.50 -3.73 3.69
C ARG A 128 28.50 -2.96 2.81
N LYS A 129 28.15 -2.72 1.55
CA LYS A 129 29.02 -1.94 0.62
C LYS A 129 29.22 -0.50 1.06
N ASN A 130 28.22 0.12 1.65
CA ASN A 130 28.31 1.48 2.17
C ASN A 130 29.21 1.51 3.41
N CYS A 131 29.06 0.57 4.36
CA CYS A 131 29.89 0.47 5.58
C CYS A 131 31.39 0.30 5.29
N TRP A 132 31.76 -0.26 4.14
CA TRP A 132 33.18 -0.34 3.75
C TRP A 132 33.78 0.99 3.30
N LYS A 133 32.96 2.01 3.07
CA LYS A 133 33.37 3.31 2.52
C LYS A 133 33.22 4.46 3.53
N THR A 134 32.57 4.18 4.66
CA THR A 134 32.17 5.20 5.64
C THR A 134 32.44 4.69 7.06
N ASP A 135 32.75 5.64 7.96
CA ASP A 135 33.12 5.31 9.34
C ASP A 135 31.93 5.38 10.30
N TRP A 136 30.84 6.06 9.91
CA TRP A 136 29.68 6.27 10.76
C TRP A 136 28.41 5.69 10.13
N VAL A 137 27.59 5.12 11.03
CA VAL A 137 26.29 4.55 10.67
C VAL A 137 25.23 5.09 11.61
N ILE A 138 24.17 5.64 11.05
CA ILE A 138 22.97 6.07 11.77
C ILE A 138 21.83 5.13 11.41
N ASP A 139 21.25 4.47 12.42
CA ASP A 139 20.08 3.62 12.30
C ASP A 139 18.82 4.42 12.67
N LEU A 140 17.88 4.55 11.74
CA LEU A 140 16.66 5.34 11.88
C LEU A 140 15.43 4.44 11.74
N ASP A 141 14.55 4.48 12.72
CA ASP A 141 13.19 3.89 12.68
C ASP A 141 12.13 4.99 12.84
N ILE A 142 11.15 4.99 11.93
CA ILE A 142 10.06 5.98 11.97
C ILE A 142 8.93 5.43 12.84
N LYS A 143 8.88 5.89 14.10
CA LYS A 143 7.87 5.45 15.08
C LYS A 143 6.45 5.62 14.57
N GLY A 144 5.71 4.50 14.47
CA GLY A 144 4.30 4.50 14.08
C GLY A 144 4.04 5.06 12.68
N PHE A 145 4.95 4.81 11.75
CA PHE A 145 4.94 5.41 10.42
C PHE A 145 3.59 5.28 9.71
N PHE A 146 3.04 4.08 9.60
CA PHE A 146 1.76 3.83 8.91
C PHE A 146 0.58 4.56 9.56
N ASP A 147 0.61 4.78 10.87
CA ASP A 147 -0.46 5.46 11.60
C ASP A 147 -0.37 6.99 11.49
N ASN A 148 0.79 7.52 11.08
CA ASN A 148 1.09 8.95 11.03
C ASN A 148 1.21 9.52 9.60
N ILE A 149 1.03 8.72 8.55
CA ILE A 149 1.05 9.20 7.16
C ILE A 149 -0.06 10.26 6.98
N ASP A 150 0.33 11.49 6.72
CA ASP A 150 -0.60 12.61 6.47
C ASP A 150 -1.32 12.42 5.13
N HIS A 151 -2.66 12.38 5.15
CA HIS A 151 -3.46 12.10 3.95
C HIS A 151 -3.33 13.20 2.91
N HIS A 152 -3.30 14.47 3.33
CA HIS A 152 -3.18 15.59 2.40
C HIS A 152 -1.84 15.55 1.66
N LYS A 153 -0.72 15.39 2.39
CA LYS A 153 0.61 15.28 1.79
C LYS A 153 0.74 14.06 0.89
N LEU A 154 0.17 12.92 1.29
CA LEU A 154 0.14 11.73 0.47
C LEU A 154 -0.66 11.96 -0.82
N MET A 155 -1.83 12.59 -0.74
CA MET A 155 -2.63 12.88 -1.93
C MET A 155 -1.94 13.86 -2.88
N LEU A 156 -1.22 14.87 -2.40
CA LEU A 156 -0.37 15.73 -3.22
C LEU A 156 0.72 14.92 -3.97
N ALA A 157 1.33 13.94 -3.29
CA ALA A 157 2.29 13.04 -3.92
C ALA A 157 1.64 12.16 -5.00
N VAL A 158 0.43 11.65 -4.75
CA VAL A 158 -0.34 10.87 -5.73
C VAL A 158 -0.69 11.72 -6.95
N GLU A 159 -1.22 12.91 -6.76
CA GLU A 159 -1.64 13.83 -7.82
C GLU A 159 -0.51 14.20 -8.79
N ARG A 160 0.71 14.27 -8.28
CA ARG A 160 1.90 14.55 -9.10
C ARG A 160 2.18 13.47 -10.15
N HIS A 161 1.76 12.23 -9.91
CA HIS A 161 2.03 11.08 -10.78
C HIS A 161 0.80 10.57 -11.52
N VAL A 162 -0.40 10.94 -11.06
CA VAL A 162 -1.64 10.31 -11.49
C VAL A 162 -2.68 11.37 -11.82
N PRO A 163 -2.86 11.68 -13.11
CA PRO A 163 -3.92 12.58 -13.55
C PRO A 163 -5.32 11.96 -13.42
N GLU A 164 -5.42 10.64 -13.41
CA GLU A 164 -6.69 9.92 -13.44
C GLU A 164 -7.50 10.09 -12.13
N ASN A 165 -8.63 10.77 -12.22
CA ASN A 165 -9.48 11.09 -11.08
C ASN A 165 -10.04 9.85 -10.36
N TRP A 166 -10.29 8.76 -11.09
CA TRP A 166 -10.81 7.54 -10.48
C TRP A 166 -9.79 6.87 -9.52
N VAL A 167 -8.51 6.96 -9.81
CA VAL A 167 -7.44 6.46 -8.93
C VAL A 167 -7.41 7.26 -7.63
N LYS A 168 -7.42 8.59 -7.75
CA LYS A 168 -7.46 9.51 -6.59
C LYS A 168 -8.72 9.28 -5.75
N LEU A 169 -9.87 9.09 -6.39
CA LEU A 169 -11.13 8.78 -5.71
C LEU A 169 -11.03 7.54 -4.84
N TYR A 170 -10.50 6.43 -5.37
CA TYR A 170 -10.40 5.19 -4.60
C TYR A 170 -9.35 5.26 -3.51
N ILE A 171 -8.20 5.87 -3.75
CA ILE A 171 -7.19 6.09 -2.71
C ILE A 171 -7.78 6.92 -1.56
N ALA A 172 -8.45 8.02 -1.85
CA ALA A 172 -9.09 8.86 -0.83
C ALA A 172 -10.12 8.08 0.00
N ARG A 173 -10.96 7.24 -0.64
CA ARG A 173 -11.92 6.37 0.06
C ARG A 173 -11.24 5.36 0.98
N TRP A 174 -10.13 4.74 0.57
CA TRP A 174 -9.40 3.81 1.43
C TRP A 174 -8.68 4.51 2.58
N LEU A 175 -8.14 5.70 2.37
CA LEU A 175 -7.54 6.49 3.43
C LEU A 175 -8.58 6.93 4.48
N ALA A 176 -9.79 7.30 4.05
CA ALA A 176 -10.90 7.66 4.92
C ALA A 176 -11.63 6.46 5.54
N CYS A 177 -11.33 5.23 5.09
CA CYS A 177 -12.03 4.03 5.53
C CYS A 177 -11.88 3.81 7.05
N PRO A 178 -13.00 3.63 7.79
CA PRO A 178 -12.94 3.39 9.22
C PRO A 178 -12.38 2.01 9.55
N VAL A 179 -11.88 1.88 10.79
CA VAL A 179 -11.41 0.62 11.35
C VAL A 179 -12.41 0.13 12.38
N MET A 180 -12.85 -1.11 12.24
CA MET A 180 -13.67 -1.80 13.24
C MET A 180 -12.74 -2.46 14.25
N THR A 181 -12.77 -1.98 15.49
CA THR A 181 -11.98 -2.55 16.57
C THR A 181 -12.53 -3.91 17.01
N LYS A 182 -11.74 -4.65 17.76
CA LYS A 182 -12.14 -5.93 18.39
C LYS A 182 -13.36 -5.78 19.32
N SER A 183 -13.54 -4.59 19.92
CA SER A 183 -14.70 -4.27 20.77
C SER A 183 -15.96 -3.86 19.99
N GLY A 184 -15.94 -3.88 18.65
CA GLY A 184 -17.06 -3.47 17.81
C GLY A 184 -17.20 -1.95 17.62
N LYS A 185 -16.22 -1.15 18.09
CA LYS A 185 -16.22 0.31 17.89
C LYS A 185 -15.63 0.68 16.55
N LEU A 186 -16.29 1.57 15.81
CA LEU A 186 -15.76 2.18 14.60
C LEU A 186 -14.82 3.33 14.96
N LEU A 187 -13.57 3.24 14.53
CA LEU A 187 -12.59 4.31 14.60
C LEU A 187 -12.46 4.98 13.24
N VAL A 188 -12.78 6.25 13.16
CA VAL A 188 -12.60 7.05 11.95
C VAL A 188 -11.24 7.73 12.02
N LYS A 189 -10.47 7.63 10.94
CA LYS A 189 -9.16 8.27 10.82
C LYS A 189 -9.33 9.77 10.55
N GLN A 190 -8.67 10.58 11.37
CA GLN A 190 -8.74 12.04 11.25
C GLN A 190 -7.59 12.56 10.36
N GLY A 191 -7.65 12.31 9.05
CA GLY A 191 -6.69 12.83 8.08
C GLY A 191 -5.28 12.23 8.15
N LYS A 192 -5.08 11.17 8.94
CA LYS A 192 -3.78 10.50 9.11
C LYS A 192 -3.91 8.98 9.10
N GLY A 193 -2.84 8.33 8.67
CA GLY A 193 -2.63 6.90 8.74
C GLY A 193 -3.27 6.10 7.61
N THR A 194 -2.62 5.00 7.27
CA THR A 194 -3.11 3.98 6.34
C THR A 194 -3.21 2.63 7.06
N PRO A 195 -4.19 1.76 6.73
CA PRO A 195 -4.31 0.46 7.38
C PRO A 195 -3.05 -0.38 7.18
N GLN A 196 -2.42 -0.81 8.28
CA GLN A 196 -1.38 -1.84 8.20
C GLN A 196 -2.06 -3.17 7.82
N GLY A 197 -1.79 -3.65 6.60
CA GLY A 197 -2.44 -4.85 6.01
C GLY A 197 -3.30 -4.56 4.78
N GLY A 198 -3.49 -3.30 4.41
CA GLY A 198 -4.04 -2.93 3.11
C GLY A 198 -3.10 -3.29 1.96
N VAL A 199 -3.64 -3.77 0.85
CA VAL A 199 -2.87 -4.21 -0.32
C VAL A 199 -2.11 -3.05 -0.99
N ILE A 200 -2.70 -1.86 -1.00
CA ILE A 200 -2.10 -0.67 -1.61
C ILE A 200 -1.22 0.12 -0.63
N SER A 201 -1.40 -0.07 0.68
CA SER A 201 -0.70 0.72 1.72
C SER A 201 0.82 0.71 1.59
N PRO A 202 1.50 -0.42 1.29
CA PRO A 202 2.95 -0.44 1.09
C PRO A 202 3.43 0.43 -0.07
N LEU A 203 2.69 0.47 -1.18
CA LEU A 203 3.01 1.31 -2.33
C LEU A 203 2.86 2.80 -2.00
N LEU A 204 1.76 3.16 -1.32
CA LEU A 204 1.49 4.53 -0.89
C LEU A 204 2.50 5.01 0.16
N SER A 205 2.91 4.13 1.09
CA SER A 205 3.94 4.45 2.07
C SER A 205 5.30 4.72 1.43
N ASN A 206 5.69 3.93 0.41
CA ASN A 206 6.89 4.19 -0.37
C ASN A 206 6.82 5.52 -1.14
N LEU A 207 5.66 5.87 -1.70
CA LEU A 207 5.46 7.15 -2.37
C LEU A 207 5.60 8.32 -1.39
N PHE A 208 5.04 8.20 -0.19
CA PHE A 208 5.15 9.21 0.85
C PHE A 208 6.63 9.43 1.26
N LEU A 209 7.36 8.35 1.53
CA LEU A 209 8.78 8.43 1.91
C LEU A 209 9.68 8.85 0.77
N HIS A 210 9.33 8.55 -0.47
CA HIS A 210 10.08 9.05 -1.62
C HIS A 210 10.17 10.58 -1.62
N TYR A 211 9.07 11.28 -1.31
CA TYR A 211 9.06 12.74 -1.22
C TYR A 211 9.51 13.28 0.14
N GLY A 212 9.10 12.61 1.22
CA GLY A 212 9.37 13.08 2.59
C GLY A 212 10.79 12.76 3.08
N PHE A 213 11.48 11.80 2.48
CA PHE A 213 12.80 11.37 2.90
C PHE A 213 13.77 11.20 1.73
N ASP A 214 13.51 10.28 0.78
CA ASP A 214 14.49 9.91 -0.23
C ASP A 214 14.97 11.13 -1.04
N ARG A 215 14.04 11.87 -1.63
CA ARG A 215 14.38 13.06 -2.43
C ARG A 215 14.97 14.19 -1.60
N TRP A 216 14.46 14.38 -0.39
CA TRP A 216 15.00 15.39 0.51
C TRP A 216 16.47 15.10 0.82
N LEU A 217 16.82 13.88 1.23
CA LEU A 217 18.19 13.53 1.56
C LEU A 217 19.12 13.62 0.34
N GLU A 218 18.70 13.09 -0.83
CA GLU A 218 19.47 13.14 -2.09
C GLU A 218 19.72 14.57 -2.60
N GLN A 219 18.87 15.52 -2.23
CA GLN A 219 19.02 16.95 -2.62
C GLN A 219 19.82 17.76 -1.60
N THR A 220 19.70 17.43 -0.31
CA THR A 220 20.31 18.19 0.80
C THR A 220 21.78 17.83 0.97
N ASP A 221 22.12 16.56 0.91
CA ASP A 221 23.50 16.11 1.10
C ASP A 221 23.82 14.89 0.22
N ARG A 222 24.63 15.14 -0.82
CA ARG A 222 25.09 14.11 -1.75
C ARG A 222 26.29 13.31 -1.26
N THR A 223 26.89 13.69 -0.15
CA THR A 223 28.03 12.99 0.44
C THR A 223 27.59 11.81 1.30
N VAL A 224 26.33 11.82 1.73
CA VAL A 224 25.71 10.79 2.56
C VAL A 224 25.14 9.68 1.68
N SER A 225 25.42 8.44 2.05
CA SER A 225 24.80 7.26 1.44
C SER A 225 23.70 6.73 2.35
N TYR A 226 22.62 6.23 1.79
CA TYR A 226 21.57 5.60 2.60
C TYR A 226 21.02 4.33 1.95
N THR A 227 20.40 3.50 2.77
CA THR A 227 19.65 2.32 2.32
C THR A 227 18.35 2.27 3.13
N ARG A 228 17.22 2.26 2.44
CA ARG A 228 15.91 2.22 3.07
C ARG A 228 15.17 0.92 2.77
N TYR A 229 14.66 0.26 3.81
CA TYR A 229 13.75 -0.87 3.68
C TYR A 229 12.43 -0.55 4.39
N ALA A 230 11.41 -0.11 3.63
CA ALA A 230 10.18 0.46 4.15
C ALA A 230 10.44 1.71 5.01
N ASP A 231 10.15 1.65 6.30
CA ASP A 231 10.36 2.69 7.31
C ASP A 231 11.71 2.56 8.05
N ASP A 232 12.40 1.41 7.90
CA ASP A 232 13.77 1.24 8.42
C ASP A 232 14.78 1.88 7.47
N VAL A 233 15.68 2.70 8.00
CA VAL A 233 16.69 3.41 7.21
C VAL A 233 18.05 3.35 7.86
N ILE A 234 19.04 2.95 7.09
CA ILE A 234 20.47 3.06 7.46
C ILE A 234 21.09 4.20 6.67
N VAL A 235 21.65 5.16 7.36
CA VAL A 235 22.40 6.28 6.78
C VAL A 235 23.89 6.10 7.09
N ASN A 236 24.74 6.23 6.07
CA ASN A 236 26.18 6.08 6.16
C ASN A 236 26.87 7.40 5.83
N CYS A 237 27.79 7.86 6.67
CA CYS A 237 28.56 9.10 6.49
C CYS A 237 30.01 8.95 6.92
N LYS A 238 30.87 9.88 6.50
CA LYS A 238 32.30 9.87 6.85
C LYS A 238 32.61 10.63 8.13
N SER A 239 31.78 11.60 8.50
CA SER A 239 31.91 12.42 9.71
C SER A 239 30.56 13.02 10.08
#